data_0a6677df4513575d601cea66841bd777
#
_entry.id   0a6677df4513575d601cea66841bd777
#
_cell.length_a   1.000
_cell.length_b   1.000
_cell.length_c   1.000
_cell.angle_alpha   90.00
_cell.angle_beta   90.00
_cell.angle_gamma   90.00
#
_symmetry.space_group_name_H-M   'P 1'
#
loop_
_entity.id
_entity.type
_entity.pdbx_description
1 polymer ?
#
loop_
_entity_poly.entity_id
_entity_poly.type
_entity_poly.pdbx_seq_one_letter_code
_entity_poly.pdbx_strand_id
1 'polypeptide(L)'
;MTAEDAVLDRRATPHGEVALRRVGPHWEIIVNGVSCMSTAWGGRSEARLVAATLTASGRGRRVLLGGLGLGCSLRAALAVPTVAEVVVVEREPAVVDWHRGLLRELSEAALDDPRVQVVVADLVDLVAAGRVAGAFDAVCVDVDNGPHRTVSPRNRWLYGREGVDRLAALLAGDGALGVWSAHPAPDLAAVLATRFARVHSELVPVPRGQPDLVLVGSQRRRGVAG
;
A
#
# COMPACT_ATOMS: atom_id res chain seq x y z
N MET A 1 -16.64 1.76 -30.96
CA MET A 1 -15.82 0.54 -30.82
C MET A 1 -15.79 0.24 -29.33
N THR A 2 -16.48 -0.80 -28.91
CA THR A 2 -16.38 -1.31 -27.53
C THR A 2 -14.96 -1.84 -27.37
N ALA A 3 -14.23 -1.31 -26.37
CA ALA A 3 -12.93 -1.86 -26.02
C ALA A 3 -13.18 -3.29 -25.51
N GLU A 4 -12.70 -4.29 -26.28
CA GLU A 4 -12.82 -5.69 -25.92
C GLU A 4 -12.02 -5.96 -24.65
N ASP A 5 -12.54 -6.83 -23.80
CA ASP A 5 -11.83 -7.34 -22.63
C ASP A 5 -10.61 -8.12 -23.09
N ALA A 6 -9.42 -7.71 -22.70
CA ALA A 6 -8.18 -8.33 -23.16
C ALA A 6 -7.17 -8.46 -22.02
N VAL A 7 -6.55 -9.64 -21.90
CA VAL A 7 -5.33 -9.83 -21.11
C VAL A 7 -4.17 -9.29 -21.95
N LEU A 8 -3.52 -8.24 -21.46
CA LEU A 8 -2.46 -7.52 -22.19
C LEU A 8 -1.07 -8.11 -21.89
N ASP A 9 -0.88 -8.62 -20.69
CA ASP A 9 0.34 -9.33 -20.30
C ASP A 9 0.02 -10.34 -19.19
N ARG A 10 0.79 -11.45 -19.16
CA ARG A 10 0.65 -12.51 -18.18
C ARG A 10 2.03 -13.09 -17.88
N ARG A 11 2.37 -13.17 -16.59
CA ARG A 11 3.68 -13.66 -16.18
C ARG A 11 3.57 -14.65 -15.04
N ALA A 12 4.34 -15.75 -15.16
CA ALA A 12 4.61 -16.63 -14.04
C ALA A 12 5.68 -16.00 -13.14
N THR A 13 5.45 -16.02 -11.84
CA THR A 13 6.37 -15.49 -10.83
C THR A 13 6.63 -16.54 -9.75
N PRO A 14 7.64 -16.36 -8.90
CA PRO A 14 7.84 -17.27 -7.76
C PRO A 14 6.63 -17.37 -6.80
N HIS A 15 5.70 -16.43 -6.90
CA HIS A 15 4.52 -16.34 -6.02
C HIS A 15 3.22 -16.77 -6.72
N GLY A 16 3.33 -17.26 -7.95
CA GLY A 16 2.20 -17.68 -8.79
C GLY A 16 2.14 -16.92 -10.09
N GLU A 17 0.94 -16.63 -10.57
CA GLU A 17 0.71 -15.92 -11.82
C GLU A 17 0.21 -14.51 -11.55
N VAL A 18 0.73 -13.53 -12.30
CA VAL A 18 0.19 -12.19 -12.36
C VAL A 18 -0.21 -11.83 -13.79
N ALA A 19 -1.34 -11.16 -13.97
CA ALA A 19 -1.80 -10.71 -15.27
C ALA A 19 -2.31 -9.28 -15.22
N LEU A 20 -2.05 -8.54 -16.30
CA LEU A 20 -2.62 -7.23 -16.56
C LEU A 20 -3.72 -7.38 -17.57
N ARG A 21 -4.92 -6.95 -17.23
CA ARG A 21 -6.11 -7.02 -18.10
C ARG A 21 -6.71 -5.64 -18.29
N ARG A 22 -7.29 -5.44 -19.47
CA ARG A 22 -8.17 -4.32 -19.76
C ARG A 22 -9.61 -4.79 -19.86
N VAL A 23 -10.54 -4.10 -19.19
CA VAL A 23 -11.98 -4.37 -19.22
C VAL A 23 -12.68 -3.07 -19.58
N GLY A 24 -13.06 -2.92 -20.82
CA GLY A 24 -13.54 -1.65 -21.35
C GLY A 24 -12.50 -0.53 -21.14
N PRO A 25 -12.84 0.59 -20.45
CA PRO A 25 -11.89 1.66 -20.16
C PRO A 25 -11.00 1.37 -18.94
N HIS A 26 -11.24 0.27 -18.21
CA HIS A 26 -10.61 0.00 -16.93
C HIS A 26 -9.42 -0.96 -17.02
N TRP A 27 -8.48 -0.78 -16.13
CA TRP A 27 -7.32 -1.63 -15.96
C TRP A 27 -7.49 -2.48 -14.70
N GLU A 28 -7.04 -3.73 -14.77
CA GLU A 28 -7.09 -4.68 -13.68
C GLU A 28 -5.78 -5.44 -13.54
N ILE A 29 -5.35 -5.63 -12.28
CA ILE A 29 -4.28 -6.58 -11.94
C ILE A 29 -4.94 -7.80 -11.31
N ILE A 30 -4.62 -8.97 -11.89
CA ILE A 30 -5.09 -10.27 -11.47
C ILE A 30 -3.91 -11.03 -10.88
N VAL A 31 -4.08 -11.58 -9.68
CA VAL A 31 -3.08 -12.43 -9.03
C VAL A 31 -3.71 -13.78 -8.76
N ASN A 32 -3.10 -14.84 -9.29
CA ASN A 32 -3.58 -16.22 -9.16
C ASN A 32 -5.07 -16.40 -9.53
N GLY A 33 -5.50 -15.74 -10.61
CA GLY A 33 -6.88 -15.80 -11.10
C GLY A 33 -7.88 -14.92 -10.33
N VAL A 34 -7.44 -14.19 -9.29
CA VAL A 34 -8.28 -13.27 -8.52
C VAL A 34 -7.96 -11.84 -8.92
N SER A 35 -8.99 -11.05 -9.28
CA SER A 35 -8.82 -9.60 -9.50
C SER A 35 -8.53 -8.93 -8.16
N CYS A 36 -7.31 -8.42 -8.01
CA CYS A 36 -6.85 -7.77 -6.78
C CYS A 36 -7.06 -6.26 -6.82
N MET A 37 -6.97 -5.65 -8.01
CA MET A 37 -7.08 -4.20 -8.21
C MET A 37 -7.78 -3.89 -9.51
N SER A 38 -8.60 -2.82 -9.52
CA SER A 38 -9.26 -2.32 -10.72
C SER A 38 -9.44 -0.81 -10.65
N THR A 39 -9.21 -0.11 -11.76
CA THR A 39 -9.52 1.33 -11.86
C THR A 39 -11.02 1.62 -11.88
N ALA A 40 -11.87 0.60 -11.98
CA ALA A 40 -13.32 0.75 -11.93
C ALA A 40 -13.83 1.16 -10.55
N TRP A 41 -13.12 0.78 -9.49
CA TRP A 41 -13.50 1.04 -8.10
C TRP A 41 -12.34 1.46 -7.18
N GLY A 42 -11.08 1.29 -7.61
CA GLY A 42 -9.90 1.66 -6.86
C GLY A 42 -9.51 3.13 -7.02
N GLY A 43 -8.50 3.54 -6.25
CA GLY A 43 -7.83 4.83 -6.33
C GLY A 43 -8.27 5.83 -5.28
N ARG A 44 -9.55 5.86 -4.87
CA ARG A 44 -10.03 6.82 -3.87
C ARG A 44 -9.60 6.45 -2.45
N SER A 45 -9.73 5.20 -2.08
CA SER A 45 -9.37 4.70 -0.75
C SER A 45 -7.86 4.64 -0.56
N GLU A 46 -7.11 4.29 -1.60
CA GLU A 46 -5.65 4.33 -1.61
C GLU A 46 -5.12 5.76 -1.49
N ALA A 47 -5.74 6.72 -2.19
CA ALA A 47 -5.42 8.14 -2.03
C ALA A 47 -5.76 8.64 -0.60
N ARG A 48 -6.88 8.17 -0.02
CA ARG A 48 -7.26 8.49 1.37
C ARG A 48 -6.29 7.88 2.37
N LEU A 49 -5.82 6.66 2.15
CA LEU A 49 -4.77 6.04 2.96
C LEU A 49 -3.56 6.96 3.09
N VAL A 50 -3.03 7.40 1.95
CA VAL A 50 -1.86 8.30 1.91
C VAL A 50 -2.16 9.62 2.59
N ALA A 51 -3.27 10.29 2.21
CA ALA A 51 -3.63 11.60 2.75
C ALA A 51 -3.85 11.56 4.28
N ALA A 52 -4.56 10.55 4.80
CA ALA A 52 -4.82 10.40 6.22
C ALA A 52 -3.52 10.12 7.00
N THR A 53 -2.63 9.26 6.45
CA THR A 53 -1.36 8.93 7.08
C THR A 53 -0.43 10.13 7.13
N LEU A 54 -0.30 10.88 6.03
CA LEU A 54 0.49 12.10 5.96
C LEU A 54 -0.04 13.18 6.91
N THR A 55 -1.35 13.37 6.97
CA THR A 55 -1.98 14.31 7.92
C THR A 55 -1.67 13.94 9.37
N ALA A 56 -1.70 12.65 9.70
CA ALA A 56 -1.43 12.17 11.06
C ALA A 56 0.05 12.26 11.46
N SER A 57 0.98 12.23 10.49
CA SER A 57 2.42 12.36 10.72
C SER A 57 2.90 13.79 10.99
N GLY A 58 2.14 14.78 10.54
CA GLY A 58 2.46 16.21 10.72
C GLY A 58 3.62 16.77 9.88
N ARG A 59 4.49 15.93 9.31
CA ARG A 59 5.66 16.35 8.50
C ARG A 59 5.60 15.89 7.05
N GLY A 60 5.37 14.59 6.82
CA GLY A 60 5.10 14.00 5.50
C GLY A 60 6.17 14.24 4.44
N ARG A 61 7.47 14.15 4.79
CA ARG A 61 8.54 14.34 3.82
C ARG A 61 9.01 13.04 3.18
N ARG A 62 9.10 11.98 3.98
CA ARG A 62 9.62 10.67 3.57
C ARG A 62 8.57 9.60 3.77
N VAL A 63 8.15 8.97 2.68
CA VAL A 63 7.03 8.03 2.64
C VAL A 63 7.52 6.64 2.23
N LEU A 64 7.07 5.60 2.95
CA LEU A 64 7.18 4.21 2.51
C LEU A 64 5.80 3.74 2.05
N LEU A 65 5.73 3.23 0.84
CA LEU A 65 4.56 2.55 0.29
C LEU A 65 4.85 1.05 0.18
N GLY A 66 4.09 0.22 0.88
CA GLY A 66 4.05 -1.22 0.68
C GLY A 66 2.96 -1.54 -0.33
N GLY A 67 3.38 -1.98 -1.52
CA GLY A 67 2.57 -2.21 -2.70
C GLY A 67 2.59 -1.03 -3.69
N LEU A 68 2.71 -1.35 -4.97
CA LEU A 68 2.62 -0.40 -6.09
C LEU A 68 1.25 -0.45 -6.76
N GLY A 69 0.76 -1.66 -6.98
CA GLY A 69 -0.53 -1.91 -7.60
C GLY A 69 -0.75 -1.15 -8.90
N LEU A 70 -1.85 -0.41 -9.02
CA LEU A 70 -2.15 0.47 -10.17
C LEU A 70 -1.57 1.89 -10.00
N GLY A 71 -0.72 2.14 -8.99
CA GLY A 71 -0.02 3.39 -8.77
C GLY A 71 -0.82 4.48 -8.07
N CYS A 72 -2.01 4.18 -7.55
CA CYS A 72 -2.89 5.16 -6.92
C CYS A 72 -2.28 5.79 -5.66
N SER A 73 -1.73 4.98 -4.75
CA SER A 73 -1.03 5.45 -3.56
C SER A 73 0.22 6.27 -3.90
N LEU A 74 0.98 5.84 -4.92
CA LEU A 74 2.18 6.56 -5.36
C LEU A 74 1.83 7.95 -5.91
N ARG A 75 0.85 8.03 -6.83
CA ARG A 75 0.39 9.32 -7.36
C ARG A 75 -0.12 10.25 -6.27
N ALA A 76 -0.89 9.70 -5.31
CA ALA A 76 -1.39 10.47 -4.18
C ALA A 76 -0.25 11.03 -3.31
N ALA A 77 0.82 10.26 -3.09
CA ALA A 77 1.98 10.74 -2.35
C ALA A 77 2.73 11.84 -3.11
N LEU A 78 2.95 11.66 -4.42
CA LEU A 78 3.66 12.62 -5.26
C LEU A 78 2.89 13.94 -5.46
N ALA A 79 1.56 13.91 -5.35
CA ALA A 79 0.72 15.11 -5.41
C ALA A 79 0.87 16.02 -4.17
N VAL A 80 1.48 15.53 -3.08
CA VAL A 80 1.71 16.33 -1.87
C VAL A 80 3.04 17.08 -1.97
N PRO A 81 3.05 18.43 -2.00
CA PRO A 81 4.27 19.20 -2.25
C PRO A 81 5.37 19.03 -1.19
N THR A 82 5.02 18.65 0.03
CA THR A 82 5.97 18.45 1.12
C THR A 82 6.70 17.12 1.03
N VAL A 83 6.21 16.15 0.25
CA VAL A 83 6.85 14.85 0.04
C VAL A 83 8.12 15.04 -0.79
N ALA A 84 9.26 14.67 -0.19
CA ALA A 84 10.58 14.79 -0.79
C ALA A 84 11.15 13.44 -1.23
N GLU A 85 10.66 12.34 -0.67
CA GLU A 85 11.11 10.98 -1.02
C GLU A 85 9.96 9.98 -0.83
N VAL A 86 9.80 9.09 -1.81
CA VAL A 86 8.87 7.97 -1.75
C VAL A 86 9.63 6.68 -2.05
N VAL A 87 9.67 5.79 -1.06
CA VAL A 87 10.19 4.43 -1.25
C VAL A 87 9.00 3.49 -1.47
N VAL A 88 8.96 2.86 -2.63
CA VAL A 88 7.92 1.88 -2.99
C VAL A 88 8.53 0.48 -2.88
N VAL A 89 7.92 -0.38 -2.07
CA VAL A 89 8.27 -1.80 -1.99
C VAL A 89 7.21 -2.59 -2.75
N GLU A 90 7.60 -3.17 -3.87
CA GLU A 90 6.72 -3.99 -4.72
C GLU A 90 7.34 -5.38 -4.89
N ARG A 91 6.52 -6.41 -4.65
CA ARG A 91 6.99 -7.79 -4.70
C ARG A 91 7.12 -8.32 -6.13
N GLU A 92 6.23 -7.90 -7.02
CA GLU A 92 6.14 -8.45 -8.36
C GLU A 92 6.88 -7.57 -9.38
N PRO A 93 8.03 -8.01 -9.92
CA PRO A 93 8.76 -7.26 -10.94
C PRO A 93 7.90 -6.89 -12.15
N ALA A 94 6.95 -7.76 -12.51
CA ALA A 94 6.01 -7.53 -13.59
C ALA A 94 5.21 -6.24 -13.40
N VAL A 95 4.76 -5.96 -12.17
CA VAL A 95 3.99 -4.74 -11.87
C VAL A 95 4.87 -3.50 -12.10
N VAL A 96 6.13 -3.54 -11.67
CA VAL A 96 7.09 -2.45 -11.92
C VAL A 96 7.34 -2.23 -13.41
N ASP A 97 7.51 -3.33 -14.17
CA ASP A 97 7.70 -3.25 -15.62
C ASP A 97 6.47 -2.68 -16.32
N TRP A 98 5.27 -3.04 -15.88
CA TRP A 98 4.03 -2.47 -16.43
C TRP A 98 3.96 -0.96 -16.23
N HIS A 99 4.37 -0.44 -15.08
CA HIS A 99 4.42 1.00 -14.82
C HIS A 99 5.48 1.74 -15.68
N ARG A 100 6.53 1.04 -16.12
CA ARG A 100 7.50 1.59 -17.07
C ARG A 100 7.02 1.52 -18.52
N GLY A 101 6.00 0.71 -18.80
CA GLY A 101 5.44 0.45 -20.14
C GLY A 101 3.94 0.68 -20.21
N LEU A 102 3.14 -0.39 -20.15
CA LEU A 102 1.70 -0.41 -20.40
C LEU A 102 0.88 0.50 -19.48
N LEU A 103 1.28 0.65 -18.21
CA LEU A 103 0.61 1.49 -17.22
C LEU A 103 1.27 2.88 -17.06
N ARG A 104 2.26 3.22 -17.89
CA ARG A 104 3.02 4.46 -17.73
C ARG A 104 2.14 5.71 -17.81
N GLU A 105 1.20 5.75 -18.75
CA GLU A 105 0.24 6.86 -18.87
C GLU A 105 -0.76 6.87 -17.71
N LEU A 106 -1.29 5.71 -17.32
CA LEU A 106 -2.21 5.59 -16.19
C LEU A 106 -1.60 6.10 -14.88
N SER A 107 -0.35 5.78 -14.64
CA SER A 107 0.39 6.22 -13.46
C SER A 107 1.03 7.61 -13.61
N GLU A 108 0.77 8.33 -14.72
CA GLU A 108 1.34 9.64 -15.02
C GLU A 108 2.88 9.63 -14.95
N ALA A 109 3.48 8.52 -15.43
CA ALA A 109 4.92 8.28 -15.37
C ALA A 109 5.52 8.42 -13.95
N ALA A 110 4.76 8.09 -12.92
CA ALA A 110 5.14 8.33 -11.51
C ALA A 110 6.46 7.65 -11.12
N LEU A 111 6.86 6.55 -11.76
CA LEU A 111 8.15 5.92 -11.51
C LEU A 111 9.36 6.71 -12.06
N ASP A 112 9.15 7.68 -12.93
CA ASP A 112 10.19 8.54 -13.48
C ASP A 112 10.43 9.78 -12.58
N ASP A 113 9.58 10.02 -11.57
CA ASP A 113 9.75 11.12 -10.63
C ASP A 113 11.04 10.91 -9.81
N PRO A 114 11.97 11.88 -9.77
CA PRO A 114 13.25 11.74 -9.07
C PRO A 114 13.12 11.51 -7.55
N ARG A 115 11.96 11.73 -6.97
CA ARG A 115 11.66 11.45 -5.57
C ARG A 115 11.38 9.97 -5.31
N VAL A 116 11.18 9.14 -6.36
CA VAL A 116 10.73 7.76 -6.22
C VAL A 116 11.90 6.79 -6.26
N GLN A 117 11.98 5.94 -5.26
CA GLN A 117 12.84 4.76 -5.23
C GLN A 117 11.98 3.51 -5.20
N VAL A 118 12.15 2.62 -6.18
CA VAL A 118 11.47 1.31 -6.20
C VAL A 118 12.41 0.23 -5.67
N VAL A 119 11.92 -0.55 -4.71
CA VAL A 119 12.58 -1.73 -4.17
C VAL A 119 11.75 -2.95 -4.54
N VAL A 120 12.26 -3.78 -5.44
CA VAL A 120 11.60 -5.04 -5.82
C VAL A 120 11.93 -6.10 -4.76
N ALA A 121 11.01 -6.30 -3.83
CA ALA A 121 11.15 -7.25 -2.72
C ALA A 121 9.81 -7.54 -2.04
N ASP A 122 9.75 -8.63 -1.28
CA ASP A 122 8.63 -8.89 -0.37
C ASP A 122 8.74 -8.00 0.87
N LEU A 123 7.70 -7.23 1.16
CA LEU A 123 7.66 -6.31 2.31
C LEU A 123 7.85 -7.06 3.64
N VAL A 124 7.27 -8.27 3.76
CA VAL A 124 7.43 -9.11 4.96
C VAL A 124 8.90 -9.41 5.20
N ASP A 125 9.63 -9.84 4.16
CA ASP A 125 11.04 -10.20 4.28
C ASP A 125 11.91 -9.00 4.63
N LEU A 126 11.63 -7.83 4.04
CA LEU A 126 12.38 -6.62 4.32
C LEU A 126 12.16 -6.13 5.76
N VAL A 127 10.90 -6.11 6.21
CA VAL A 127 10.52 -5.62 7.53
C VAL A 127 10.98 -6.60 8.62
N ALA A 128 10.78 -7.91 8.44
CA ALA A 128 11.20 -8.92 9.39
C ALA A 128 12.72 -8.95 9.58
N ALA A 129 13.46 -8.78 8.49
CA ALA A 129 14.93 -8.75 8.52
C ALA A 129 15.52 -7.40 8.97
N GLY A 130 14.71 -6.37 9.22
CA GLY A 130 15.18 -5.03 9.57
C GLY A 130 16.00 -4.36 8.45
N ARG A 131 15.76 -4.74 7.18
CA ARG A 131 16.52 -4.25 6.02
C ARG A 131 15.95 -2.99 5.37
N VAL A 132 14.87 -2.45 5.89
CA VAL A 132 14.35 -1.14 5.48
C VAL A 132 15.12 -0.07 6.22
N ALA A 133 15.96 0.68 5.50
CA ALA A 133 16.78 1.72 6.10
C ALA A 133 16.04 3.04 6.24
N GLY A 134 16.26 3.72 7.35
CA GLY A 134 15.83 5.08 7.60
C GLY A 134 14.52 5.21 8.35
N ALA A 135 14.26 6.43 8.78
CA ALA A 135 13.04 6.82 9.47
C ALA A 135 12.06 7.46 8.48
N PHE A 136 10.83 6.95 8.42
CA PHE A 136 9.77 7.47 7.56
C PHE A 136 8.78 8.31 8.36
N ASP A 137 8.32 9.41 7.77
CA ASP A 137 7.24 10.19 8.35
C ASP A 137 5.89 9.46 8.17
N ALA A 138 5.73 8.75 7.06
CA ALA A 138 4.55 7.95 6.77
C ALA A 138 4.93 6.57 6.24
N VAL A 139 4.32 5.52 6.78
CA VAL A 139 4.35 4.15 6.24
C VAL A 139 2.92 3.79 5.86
N CYS A 140 2.68 3.51 4.58
CA CYS A 140 1.37 3.09 4.07
C CYS A 140 1.46 1.63 3.59
N VAL A 141 0.65 0.76 4.14
CA VAL A 141 0.59 -0.68 3.80
C VAL A 141 -0.67 -0.97 3.01
N ASP A 142 -0.47 -1.34 1.74
CA ASP A 142 -1.51 -1.63 0.75
C ASP A 142 -1.07 -2.82 -0.12
N VAL A 143 -0.79 -3.96 0.53
CA VAL A 143 -0.24 -5.18 -0.11
C VAL A 143 -1.28 -6.29 -0.28
N ASP A 144 -2.45 -6.17 0.36
CA ASP A 144 -3.51 -7.18 0.42
C ASP A 144 -4.89 -6.54 0.39
N ASN A 145 -5.93 -7.38 0.26
CA ASN A 145 -7.32 -6.97 0.48
C ASN A 145 -7.67 -6.82 1.98
N GLY A 146 -6.66 -6.62 2.83
CA GLY A 146 -6.76 -6.49 4.27
C GLY A 146 -6.32 -7.74 5.04
N PRO A 147 -6.32 -7.69 6.39
CA PRO A 147 -5.70 -8.71 7.24
C PRO A 147 -6.34 -10.10 7.14
N HIS A 148 -7.61 -10.17 6.75
CA HIS A 148 -8.37 -11.42 6.64
C HIS A 148 -8.38 -12.01 5.22
N ARG A 149 -7.96 -11.22 4.21
CA ARG A 149 -7.91 -11.63 2.79
C ARG A 149 -6.56 -11.30 2.19
N THR A 150 -5.55 -11.97 2.68
CA THR A 150 -4.18 -11.75 2.22
C THR A 150 -3.91 -12.47 0.89
N VAL A 151 -3.19 -11.81 -0.01
CA VAL A 151 -2.71 -12.38 -1.29
C VAL A 151 -1.72 -13.51 -1.01
N SER A 152 -0.95 -13.38 0.07
CA SER A 152 -0.07 -14.45 0.58
C SER A 152 -0.37 -14.71 2.06
N PRO A 153 -0.44 -15.98 2.51
CA PRO A 153 -0.62 -16.30 3.93
C PRO A 153 0.44 -15.66 4.85
N ARG A 154 1.65 -15.45 4.33
CA ARG A 154 2.77 -14.81 5.05
C ARG A 154 2.47 -13.35 5.41
N ASN A 155 1.69 -12.64 4.59
CA ASN A 155 1.36 -11.23 4.83
C ASN A 155 0.54 -11.01 6.10
N ARG A 156 -0.14 -12.06 6.63
CA ARG A 156 -0.85 -11.96 7.92
C ARG A 156 0.04 -11.49 9.06
N TRP A 157 1.33 -11.80 8.98
CA TRP A 157 2.32 -11.37 9.95
C TRP A 157 2.41 -9.84 10.06
N LEU A 158 2.29 -9.10 8.93
CA LEU A 158 2.31 -7.62 8.93
C LEU A 158 1.21 -7.01 9.81
N TYR A 159 0.08 -7.70 9.90
CA TYR A 159 -1.11 -7.22 10.63
C TYR A 159 -1.16 -7.71 12.07
N GLY A 160 -0.26 -8.61 12.44
CA GLY A 160 -0.09 -9.08 13.82
C GLY A 160 0.75 -8.10 14.66
N ARG A 161 0.81 -8.36 15.97
CA ARG A 161 1.55 -7.52 16.93
C ARG A 161 3.01 -7.31 16.49
N GLU A 162 3.72 -8.38 16.17
CA GLU A 162 5.14 -8.30 15.79
C GLU A 162 5.33 -7.49 14.50
N GLY A 163 4.54 -7.74 13.46
CA GLY A 163 4.59 -7.01 12.20
C GLY A 163 4.31 -5.52 12.40
N VAL A 164 3.28 -5.17 13.16
CA VAL A 164 2.96 -3.78 13.51
C VAL A 164 4.10 -3.14 14.32
N ASP A 165 4.73 -3.90 15.23
CA ASP A 165 5.89 -3.42 16.00
C ASP A 165 7.07 -3.08 15.10
N ARG A 166 7.36 -3.96 14.11
CA ARG A 166 8.42 -3.75 13.14
C ARG A 166 8.11 -2.59 12.19
N LEU A 167 6.88 -2.49 11.70
CA LEU A 167 6.45 -1.35 10.87
C LEU A 167 6.53 -0.03 11.65
N ALA A 168 6.10 -0.02 12.90
CA ALA A 168 6.21 1.16 13.76
C ALA A 168 7.66 1.55 14.06
N ALA A 169 8.60 0.59 14.05
CA ALA A 169 10.02 0.87 14.22
C ALA A 169 10.64 1.60 13.01
N LEU A 170 10.02 1.53 11.83
CA LEU A 170 10.44 2.28 10.65
C LEU A 170 10.07 3.77 10.71
N LEU A 171 9.18 4.16 11.62
CA LEU A 171 8.69 5.53 11.71
C LEU A 171 9.68 6.46 12.39
N ALA A 172 9.78 7.67 11.88
CA ALA A 172 10.34 8.82 12.58
C ALA A 172 9.55 9.08 13.88
N GLY A 173 10.06 9.95 14.77
CA GLY A 173 9.46 10.17 16.09
C GLY A 173 7.97 10.47 16.08
N ASP A 174 7.53 11.34 15.16
CA ASP A 174 6.13 11.77 15.00
C ASP A 174 5.42 11.10 13.80
N GLY A 175 6.03 10.03 13.26
CA GLY A 175 5.52 9.35 12.08
C GLY A 175 4.21 8.60 12.33
N ALA A 176 3.51 8.26 11.24
CA ALA A 176 2.25 7.55 11.25
C ALA A 176 2.29 6.29 10.37
N LEU A 177 1.56 5.25 10.81
CA LEU A 177 1.35 4.01 10.07
C LEU A 177 -0.08 3.96 9.57
N GLY A 178 -0.26 3.92 8.25
CA GLY A 178 -1.53 3.70 7.59
C GLY A 178 -1.65 2.27 7.05
N VAL A 179 -2.82 1.68 7.17
CA VAL A 179 -3.14 0.36 6.61
C VAL A 179 -4.48 0.43 5.90
N TRP A 180 -4.50 -0.06 4.66
CA TRP A 180 -5.73 -0.20 3.88
C TRP A 180 -6.34 -1.59 4.06
N SER A 181 -7.67 -1.66 3.99
CA SER A 181 -8.42 -2.91 4.00
C SER A 181 -9.73 -2.77 3.24
N ALA A 182 -10.06 -3.74 2.39
CA ALA A 182 -11.36 -3.85 1.70
C ALA A 182 -12.52 -4.21 2.64
N HIS A 183 -12.24 -4.49 3.93
CA HIS A 183 -13.23 -4.96 4.90
C HIS A 183 -12.94 -4.39 6.30
N PRO A 184 -13.94 -4.38 7.19
CA PRO A 184 -13.73 -4.06 8.59
C PRO A 184 -12.64 -4.92 9.23
N ALA A 185 -11.75 -4.31 10.01
CA ALA A 185 -10.60 -4.97 10.63
C ALA A 185 -10.44 -4.57 12.12
N PRO A 186 -11.41 -4.93 12.98
CA PRO A 186 -11.38 -4.53 14.40
C PRO A 186 -10.17 -5.09 15.15
N ASP A 187 -9.74 -6.30 14.80
CA ASP A 187 -8.57 -6.93 15.43
C ASP A 187 -7.29 -6.13 15.12
N LEU A 188 -7.14 -5.66 13.87
CA LEU A 188 -6.01 -4.81 13.50
C LEU A 188 -6.06 -3.45 14.22
N ALA A 189 -7.24 -2.86 14.35
CA ALA A 189 -7.40 -1.62 15.12
C ALA A 189 -6.96 -1.82 16.58
N ALA A 190 -7.31 -2.95 17.19
CA ALA A 190 -6.87 -3.31 18.54
C ALA A 190 -5.35 -3.50 18.63
N VAL A 191 -4.73 -4.15 17.62
CA VAL A 191 -3.27 -4.31 17.57
C VAL A 191 -2.59 -2.94 17.44
N LEU A 192 -3.07 -2.05 16.53
CA LEU A 192 -2.54 -0.70 16.39
C LEU A 192 -2.63 0.10 17.72
N ALA A 193 -3.74 -0.02 18.46
CA ALA A 193 -3.93 0.66 19.75
C ALA A 193 -2.94 0.23 20.82
N THR A 194 -2.29 -0.93 20.68
CA THR A 194 -1.20 -1.33 21.57
C THR A 194 0.08 -0.52 21.35
N ARG A 195 0.31 -0.01 20.15
CA ARG A 195 1.55 0.70 19.74
C ARG A 195 1.38 2.20 19.58
N PHE A 196 0.18 2.65 19.26
CA PHE A 196 -0.12 4.04 19.00
C PHE A 196 -1.10 4.58 20.04
N ALA A 197 -0.89 5.82 20.47
CA ALA A 197 -1.82 6.50 21.39
C ALA A 197 -3.09 6.95 20.66
N ARG A 198 -3.00 7.17 19.36
CA ARG A 198 -4.16 7.50 18.51
C ARG A 198 -4.28 6.48 17.39
N VAL A 199 -5.48 5.92 17.26
CA VAL A 199 -5.88 5.09 16.11
C VAL A 199 -7.13 5.72 15.52
N HIS A 200 -7.03 6.14 14.27
CA HIS A 200 -8.13 6.68 13.48
C HIS A 200 -8.59 5.64 12.47
N SER A 201 -9.88 5.52 12.29
CA SER A 201 -10.51 4.69 11.27
C SER A 201 -11.43 5.52 10.40
N GLU A 202 -11.34 5.34 9.09
CA GLU A 202 -12.18 6.01 8.11
C GLU A 202 -12.75 4.98 7.13
N LEU A 203 -14.06 5.04 6.91
CA LEU A 203 -14.73 4.25 5.89
C LEU A 203 -14.82 5.08 4.61
N VAL A 204 -14.25 4.57 3.53
CA VAL A 204 -14.24 5.22 2.22
C VAL A 204 -15.24 4.52 1.31
N PRO A 205 -16.34 5.20 0.91
CA PRO A 205 -17.33 4.60 0.01
C PRO A 205 -16.71 4.20 -1.33
N VAL A 206 -17.03 2.99 -1.78
CA VAL A 206 -16.68 2.46 -3.10
C VAL A 206 -17.93 2.29 -3.95
N PRO A 207 -17.84 2.25 -5.30
CA PRO A 207 -19.00 2.17 -6.18
C PRO A 207 -19.84 0.91 -6.00
N ARG A 208 -19.25 -0.18 -5.51
CA ARG A 208 -19.91 -1.47 -5.26
C ARG A 208 -19.34 -2.13 -4.02
N GLY A 209 -20.21 -2.76 -3.22
CA GLY A 209 -19.79 -3.52 -2.04
C GLY A 209 -19.81 -2.70 -0.75
N GLN A 210 -19.09 -3.19 0.23
CA GLN A 210 -18.87 -2.48 1.49
C GLN A 210 -17.82 -1.39 1.31
N PRO A 211 -17.87 -0.30 2.11
CA PRO A 211 -16.81 0.70 2.09
C PRO A 211 -15.45 0.09 2.44
N ASP A 212 -14.40 0.59 1.79
CA ASP A 212 -13.04 0.29 2.18
C ASP A 212 -12.71 0.96 3.52
N LEU A 213 -11.80 0.38 4.26
CA LEU A 213 -11.34 0.87 5.56
C LEU A 213 -9.91 1.41 5.45
N VAL A 214 -9.70 2.61 5.93
CA VAL A 214 -8.37 3.18 6.19
C VAL A 214 -8.17 3.25 7.70
N LEU A 215 -7.13 2.58 8.20
CA LEU A 215 -6.70 2.63 9.59
C LEU A 215 -5.38 3.39 9.69
N VAL A 216 -5.30 4.35 10.62
CA VAL A 216 -4.07 5.13 10.83
C VAL A 216 -3.71 5.15 12.32
N GLY A 217 -2.52 4.62 12.64
CA GLY A 217 -1.90 4.73 13.96
C GLY A 217 -0.89 5.89 13.99
N SER A 218 -1.00 6.77 14.97
CA SER A 218 -0.08 7.89 15.18
C SER A 218 0.22 8.10 16.68
N GLN A 219 1.21 8.94 16.98
CA GLN A 219 1.70 9.15 18.34
C GLN A 219 2.14 7.81 18.96
N ARG A 220 3.23 7.26 18.42
CA ARG A 220 3.80 5.99 18.88
C ARG A 220 4.03 6.03 20.40
N ARG A 221 3.50 5.04 21.11
CA ARG A 221 3.76 4.84 22.53
C ARG A 221 5.25 4.55 22.72
N ARG A 222 5.93 5.32 23.58
CA ARG A 222 7.28 4.96 24.03
C ARG A 222 7.15 3.66 24.81
N GLY A 223 7.89 2.63 24.43
CA GLY A 223 7.92 1.39 25.19
C GLY A 223 8.33 1.70 26.62
N VAL A 224 7.55 1.24 27.58
CA VAL A 224 8.07 1.07 28.94
C VAL A 224 9.16 0.02 28.78
N ALA A 225 10.42 0.44 28.96
CA ALA A 225 11.53 -0.49 29.06
C ALA A 225 11.20 -1.38 30.26
N GLY A 226 10.84 -2.63 30.00
CA GLY A 226 10.76 -3.68 31.01
C GLY A 226 12.12 -4.34 31.15
#